data_0e0fdbb8c317fb8361262958f7d0897a
#
_entry.id   0e0fdbb8c317fb8361262958f7d0897a
#
_cell.length_a   1.000
_cell.length_b   1.000
_cell.length_c   1.000
_cell.angle_alpha   90.00
_cell.angle_beta   90.00
_cell.angle_gamma   90.00
#
_symmetry.space_group_name_H-M   'P 1'
#
loop_
_entity.id
_entity.type
_entity.pdbx_description
1 polymer ?
#
loop_
_entity_poly.entity_id
_entity_poly.type
_entity_poly.pdbx_seq_one_letter_code
_entity_poly.pdbx_strand_id
1 'polypeptide(L)'
;WVKAKLPRPEIFSRALENFHAQLCENEDKITLCRTVSEAETAMQAGKCAAFLAIEGAEAVREDEGLLEHAYESGVRMISLVWNLPNGLAAPCGSDEGLTETGRRFFKRAQALGMLVDVSHLSEKGFWDMIGLAEKPVIASHSDSFAVCPHPRNLTDDQFRAIRDLG
;
A
#
# COMPACT_ATOMS: atom_id res chain seq x y z
N TRP A 1 10.93 -13.03 10.22
CA TRP A 1 11.55 -12.38 9.04
C TRP A 1 12.49 -13.39 8.39
N VAL A 2 12.00 -14.06 7.36
CA VAL A 2 12.82 -14.94 6.53
C VAL A 2 13.72 -14.02 5.69
N LYS A 3 15.02 -14.09 5.86
CA LYS A 3 15.97 -13.59 4.85
C LYS A 3 15.80 -14.51 3.63
N ALA A 4 14.78 -14.25 2.84
CA ALA A 4 14.50 -15.04 1.66
C ALA A 4 15.60 -14.77 0.63
N LYS A 5 16.36 -15.81 0.28
CA LYS A 5 17.29 -15.82 -0.84
C LYS A 5 16.56 -15.90 -2.20
N LEU A 6 15.23 -15.68 -2.20
CA LEU A 6 14.40 -15.78 -3.39
C LEU A 6 14.38 -14.47 -4.16
N PRO A 7 14.28 -14.49 -5.48
CA PRO A 7 13.93 -13.33 -6.29
C PRO A 7 12.63 -12.69 -5.78
N ARG A 8 12.54 -11.37 -5.84
CA ARG A 8 11.40 -10.60 -5.30
C ARG A 8 10.03 -11.00 -5.87
N PRO A 9 9.90 -11.26 -7.19
CA PRO A 9 8.65 -11.78 -7.74
C PRO A 9 8.22 -13.12 -7.16
N GLU A 10 9.16 -14.03 -6.87
CA GLU A 10 8.85 -15.32 -6.22
C GLU A 10 8.38 -15.14 -4.77
N ILE A 11 8.86 -14.12 -4.07
CA ILE A 11 8.39 -13.80 -2.73
C ILE A 11 6.91 -13.42 -2.77
N PHE A 12 6.51 -12.57 -3.73
CA PHE A 12 5.12 -12.18 -3.92
C PHE A 12 4.24 -13.40 -4.25
N SER A 13 4.63 -14.22 -5.23
CA SER A 13 3.87 -15.41 -5.62
C SER A 13 3.66 -16.37 -4.46
N ARG A 14 4.72 -16.66 -3.68
CA ARG A 14 4.61 -17.54 -2.50
C ARG A 14 3.76 -16.95 -1.38
N ALA A 15 3.86 -15.64 -1.16
CA ALA A 15 3.02 -14.97 -0.17
C ALA A 15 1.54 -15.05 -0.57
N LEU A 16 1.25 -14.87 -1.86
CA LEU A 16 -0.10 -14.96 -2.42
C LEU A 16 -0.65 -16.38 -2.34
N GLU A 17 0.14 -17.40 -2.71
CA GLU A 17 -0.23 -18.82 -2.57
C GLU A 17 -0.58 -19.17 -1.11
N ASN A 18 0.27 -18.74 -0.18
CA ASN A 18 0.07 -18.96 1.26
C ASN A 18 -1.20 -18.26 1.77
N PHE A 19 -1.43 -17.03 1.32
CA PHE A 19 -2.63 -16.27 1.65
C PHE A 19 -3.89 -16.98 1.15
N HIS A 20 -3.91 -17.46 -0.09
CA HIS A 20 -5.05 -18.20 -0.64
C HIS A 20 -5.29 -19.52 0.09
N ALA A 21 -4.23 -20.25 0.46
CA ALA A 21 -4.37 -21.46 1.27
C ALA A 21 -5.04 -21.16 2.62
N GLN A 22 -4.58 -20.09 3.31
CA GLN A 22 -5.17 -19.69 4.58
C GLN A 22 -6.61 -19.19 4.45
N LEU A 23 -6.96 -18.51 3.36
CA LEU A 23 -8.35 -18.14 3.08
C LEU A 23 -9.24 -19.37 2.89
N CYS A 24 -8.76 -20.37 2.14
CA CYS A 24 -9.51 -21.61 1.91
C CYS A 24 -9.74 -22.37 3.22
N GLU A 25 -8.73 -22.49 4.07
CA GLU A 25 -8.82 -23.14 5.38
C GLU A 25 -9.78 -22.43 6.36
N ASN A 26 -10.03 -21.14 6.17
CA ASN A 26 -10.84 -20.29 7.04
C ASN A 26 -12.01 -19.62 6.31
N GLU A 27 -12.52 -20.23 5.23
CA GLU A 27 -13.58 -19.66 4.40
C GLU A 27 -14.90 -19.41 5.17
N ASP A 28 -15.09 -20.12 6.29
CA ASP A 28 -16.23 -19.94 7.21
C ASP A 28 -16.11 -18.64 8.04
N LYS A 29 -14.91 -18.07 8.20
CA LYS A 29 -14.61 -16.93 9.09
C LYS A 29 -14.17 -15.67 8.38
N ILE A 30 -13.50 -15.80 7.21
CA ILE A 30 -12.84 -14.68 6.52
C ILE A 30 -13.25 -14.69 5.06
N THR A 31 -13.49 -13.50 4.50
CA THR A 31 -13.71 -13.30 3.07
C THR A 31 -12.75 -12.24 2.55
N LEU A 32 -12.00 -12.55 1.48
CA LEU A 32 -11.25 -11.54 0.74
C LEU A 32 -12.24 -10.64 0.00
N CYS A 33 -12.18 -9.34 0.27
CA CYS A 33 -13.03 -8.33 -0.33
C CYS A 33 -12.22 -7.43 -1.26
N ARG A 34 -12.80 -7.08 -2.40
CA ARG A 34 -12.23 -6.17 -3.40
C ARG A 34 -12.98 -4.85 -3.46
N THR A 35 -14.18 -4.80 -2.86
CA THR A 35 -15.06 -3.64 -2.82
C THR A 35 -15.68 -3.48 -1.43
N VAL A 36 -16.16 -2.27 -1.13
CA VAL A 36 -16.88 -1.99 0.12
C VAL A 36 -18.16 -2.84 0.21
N SER A 37 -18.89 -3.01 -0.88
CA SER A 37 -20.12 -3.82 -0.91
C SER A 37 -19.84 -5.30 -0.58
N GLU A 38 -18.72 -5.87 -1.06
CA GLU A 38 -18.29 -7.22 -0.67
C GLU A 38 -17.96 -7.29 0.83
N ALA A 39 -17.31 -6.26 1.38
CA ALA A 39 -16.99 -6.19 2.79
C ALA A 39 -18.26 -6.11 3.66
N GLU A 40 -19.22 -5.27 3.28
CA GLU A 40 -20.53 -5.18 3.97
C GLU A 40 -21.27 -6.51 3.94
N THR A 41 -21.27 -7.20 2.80
CA THR A 41 -21.89 -8.53 2.66
C THR A 41 -21.20 -9.56 3.56
N ALA A 42 -19.87 -9.59 3.59
CA ALA A 42 -19.10 -10.49 4.46
C ALA A 42 -19.41 -10.24 5.94
N MET A 43 -19.44 -8.97 6.36
CA MET A 43 -19.76 -8.58 7.73
C MET A 43 -21.20 -8.95 8.12
N GLN A 44 -22.18 -8.77 7.22
CA GLN A 44 -23.58 -9.19 7.44
C GLN A 44 -23.69 -10.71 7.61
N ALA A 45 -22.82 -11.47 6.93
CA ALA A 45 -22.74 -12.92 7.08
C ALA A 45 -21.93 -13.36 8.34
N GLY A 46 -21.50 -12.43 9.19
CA GLY A 46 -20.74 -12.70 10.40
C GLY A 46 -19.28 -13.06 10.14
N LYS A 47 -18.75 -12.79 8.96
CA LYS A 47 -17.36 -13.05 8.59
C LYS A 47 -16.50 -11.80 8.73
N CYS A 48 -15.19 -11.99 8.91
CA CYS A 48 -14.20 -10.93 8.80
C CYS A 48 -14.02 -10.54 7.33
N ALA A 49 -14.24 -9.27 7.01
CA ALA A 49 -13.93 -8.71 5.71
C ALA A 49 -12.43 -8.35 5.65
N ALA A 50 -11.69 -8.96 4.74
CA ALA A 50 -10.27 -8.73 4.57
C ALA A 50 -9.97 -8.06 3.23
N PHE A 51 -9.13 -7.00 3.24
CA PHE A 51 -8.56 -6.41 2.04
C PHE A 51 -7.08 -6.76 1.95
N LEU A 52 -6.64 -7.20 0.79
CA LEU A 52 -5.24 -7.55 0.56
C LEU A 52 -4.44 -6.28 0.25
N ALA A 53 -3.32 -6.12 0.96
CA ALA A 53 -2.41 -5.00 0.82
C ALA A 53 -0.96 -5.45 0.62
N ILE A 54 -0.18 -4.61 -0.05
CA ILE A 54 1.28 -4.75 -0.16
C ILE A 54 1.93 -3.57 0.58
N GLU A 55 2.68 -3.86 1.64
CA GLU A 55 3.47 -2.87 2.35
C GLU A 55 4.92 -2.90 1.85
N GLY A 56 5.30 -1.86 1.10
CA GLY A 56 6.56 -1.81 0.36
C GLY A 56 6.49 -2.54 -0.99
N ALA A 57 6.59 -1.77 -2.07
CA ALA A 57 6.39 -2.28 -3.44
C ALA A 57 7.60 -3.05 -4.02
N GLU A 58 8.58 -3.44 -3.19
CA GLU A 58 9.82 -4.10 -3.63
C GLU A 58 9.58 -5.35 -4.45
N ALA A 59 8.51 -6.09 -4.15
CA ALA A 59 8.22 -7.36 -4.81
C ALA A 59 7.54 -7.21 -6.17
N VAL A 60 6.96 -6.05 -6.47
CA VAL A 60 6.15 -5.80 -7.67
C VAL A 60 6.62 -4.61 -8.51
N ARG A 61 7.72 -3.97 -8.14
CA ARG A 61 8.20 -2.74 -8.79
C ARG A 61 9.00 -2.94 -10.07
N GLU A 62 9.53 -4.14 -10.30
CA GLU A 62 10.49 -4.41 -11.37
C GLU A 62 9.84 -4.53 -12.75
N ASP A 63 8.55 -4.84 -12.78
CA ASP A 63 7.76 -5.01 -14.00
C ASP A 63 6.35 -4.45 -13.77
N GLU A 64 5.88 -3.61 -14.68
CA GLU A 64 4.51 -3.06 -14.62
C GLU A 64 3.45 -4.17 -14.63
N GLY A 65 3.69 -5.28 -15.31
CA GLY A 65 2.82 -6.45 -15.30
C GLY A 65 2.67 -7.12 -13.93
N LEU A 66 3.64 -6.96 -13.03
CA LEU A 66 3.51 -7.46 -11.65
C LEU A 66 2.53 -6.62 -10.81
N LEU A 67 2.42 -5.33 -11.07
CA LEU A 67 1.45 -4.47 -10.41
C LEU A 67 0.02 -4.81 -10.86
N GLU A 68 -0.19 -5.02 -12.17
CA GLU A 68 -1.46 -5.50 -12.72
C GLU A 68 -1.83 -6.86 -12.14
N HIS A 69 -0.88 -7.80 -12.13
CA HIS A 69 -1.10 -9.12 -11.54
C HIS A 69 -1.47 -9.05 -10.06
N ALA A 70 -0.84 -8.16 -9.29
CA ALA A 70 -1.21 -7.94 -7.89
C ALA A 70 -2.66 -7.44 -7.77
N TYR A 71 -3.08 -6.48 -8.59
CA TYR A 71 -4.45 -5.98 -8.61
C TYR A 71 -5.47 -7.07 -8.99
N GLU A 72 -5.20 -7.84 -10.03
CA GLU A 72 -6.03 -8.97 -10.47
C GLU A 72 -6.15 -10.04 -9.39
N SER A 73 -5.07 -10.28 -8.64
CA SER A 73 -5.04 -11.20 -7.49
C SER A 73 -5.81 -10.69 -6.27
N GLY A 74 -6.33 -9.46 -6.32
CA GLY A 74 -7.19 -8.90 -5.27
C GLY A 74 -6.52 -7.86 -4.37
N VAL A 75 -5.27 -7.48 -4.62
CA VAL A 75 -4.63 -6.38 -3.89
C VAL A 75 -5.38 -5.08 -4.19
N ARG A 76 -5.70 -4.32 -3.14
CA ARG A 76 -6.45 -3.05 -3.25
C ARG A 76 -5.72 -1.88 -2.61
N MET A 77 -4.65 -2.15 -1.88
CA MET A 77 -3.82 -1.11 -1.26
C MET A 77 -2.34 -1.43 -1.46
N ILE A 78 -1.53 -0.39 -1.65
CA ILE A 78 -0.07 -0.52 -1.78
C ILE A 78 0.64 0.71 -1.20
N SER A 79 1.70 0.51 -0.42
CA SER A 79 2.68 1.56 -0.13
C SER A 79 3.90 1.40 -1.04
N LEU A 80 4.50 2.54 -1.46
CA LEU A 80 5.64 2.50 -2.39
C LEU A 80 6.91 2.01 -1.71
N VAL A 81 7.10 2.35 -0.46
CA VAL A 81 8.32 2.07 0.30
C VAL A 81 7.97 1.61 1.71
N TRP A 82 8.86 0.81 2.29
CA TRP A 82 8.83 0.47 3.72
C TRP A 82 9.96 1.22 4.46
N ASN A 83 10.97 0.54 4.98
CA ASN A 83 12.02 1.14 5.82
C ASN A 83 13.34 1.44 5.09
N LEU A 84 13.48 1.04 3.84
CA LEU A 84 14.68 1.25 3.04
C LEU A 84 14.33 1.80 1.66
N PRO A 85 15.16 2.67 1.06
CA PRO A 85 14.96 3.11 -0.31
C PRO A 85 14.90 1.92 -1.26
N ASN A 86 13.97 1.95 -2.20
CA ASN A 86 13.72 0.80 -3.09
C ASN A 86 13.71 1.14 -4.58
N GLY A 87 14.14 2.33 -4.96
CA GLY A 87 14.14 2.81 -6.35
C GLY A 87 12.82 3.40 -6.81
N LEU A 88 11.75 3.37 -6.00
CA LEU A 88 10.50 4.11 -6.21
C LEU A 88 10.45 5.36 -5.35
N ALA A 89 10.77 5.21 -4.07
CA ALA A 89 10.68 6.27 -3.08
C ALA A 89 11.71 6.08 -1.97
N ALA A 90 11.92 7.15 -1.22
CA ALA A 90 12.71 7.14 0.00
C ALA A 90 11.80 7.07 1.24
N PRO A 91 12.23 6.33 2.30
CA PRO A 91 11.46 6.18 3.53
C PRO A 91 11.56 7.42 4.42
N CYS A 92 10.76 7.46 5.47
CA CYS A 92 10.79 8.51 6.49
C CYS A 92 12.21 8.71 7.06
N GLY A 93 12.56 9.97 7.31
CA GLY A 93 13.91 10.36 7.73
C GLY A 93 14.90 10.60 6.60
N SER A 94 14.49 10.44 5.34
CA SER A 94 15.27 10.83 4.16
C SER A 94 14.81 12.19 3.63
N ASP A 95 15.75 12.94 3.05
CA ASP A 95 15.47 14.21 2.35
C ASP A 95 15.10 14.00 0.87
N GLU A 96 15.13 12.74 0.38
CA GLU A 96 14.75 12.39 -0.99
C GLU A 96 13.24 12.09 -1.08
N GLY A 97 12.66 12.30 -2.27
CA GLY A 97 11.25 12.06 -2.56
C GLY A 97 11.01 10.85 -3.45
N LEU A 98 9.98 10.96 -4.31
CA LEU A 98 9.71 9.97 -5.34
C LEU A 98 10.74 10.06 -6.46
N THR A 99 11.20 8.91 -6.93
CA THR A 99 11.97 8.83 -8.17
C THR A 99 11.03 9.01 -9.37
N GLU A 100 11.59 9.20 -10.57
CA GLU A 100 10.77 9.23 -11.79
C GLU A 100 10.02 7.92 -12.01
N THR A 101 10.66 6.78 -11.70
CA THR A 101 9.98 5.48 -11.73
C THR A 101 8.88 5.39 -10.68
N GLY A 102 9.11 5.92 -9.47
CA GLY A 102 8.09 5.99 -8.43
C GLY A 102 6.88 6.83 -8.80
N ARG A 103 7.09 7.95 -9.50
CA ARG A 103 5.99 8.80 -10.02
C ARG A 103 5.11 8.06 -11.03
N ARG A 104 5.72 7.34 -11.96
CA ARG A 104 4.98 6.51 -12.94
C ARG A 104 4.24 5.36 -12.25
N PHE A 105 4.91 4.65 -11.34
CA PHE A 105 4.33 3.57 -10.57
C PHE A 105 3.11 4.03 -9.74
N PHE A 106 3.23 5.17 -9.06
CA PHE A 106 2.12 5.78 -8.31
C PHE A 106 0.91 6.06 -9.19
N LYS A 107 1.11 6.75 -10.33
CA LYS A 107 0.04 7.03 -11.28
C LYS A 107 -0.61 5.75 -11.80
N ARG A 108 0.19 4.73 -12.08
CA ARG A 108 -0.34 3.44 -12.55
C ARG A 108 -1.18 2.74 -11.48
N ALA A 109 -0.72 2.72 -10.23
CA ALA A 109 -1.49 2.17 -9.11
C ALA A 109 -2.84 2.88 -8.95
N GLN A 110 -2.86 4.21 -9.00
CA GLN A 110 -4.11 4.98 -8.97
C GLN A 110 -5.01 4.70 -10.18
N ALA A 111 -4.45 4.56 -11.39
CA ALA A 111 -5.21 4.25 -12.59
C ALA A 111 -5.91 2.89 -12.48
N LEU A 112 -5.25 1.88 -11.91
CA LEU A 112 -5.84 0.57 -11.62
C LEU A 112 -6.95 0.64 -10.54
N GLY A 113 -7.03 1.69 -9.75
CA GLY A 113 -7.99 1.84 -8.67
C GLY A 113 -7.48 1.31 -7.32
N MET A 114 -6.17 1.16 -7.16
CA MET A 114 -5.57 0.85 -5.87
C MET A 114 -5.53 2.10 -4.97
N LEU A 115 -5.78 1.92 -3.68
CA LEU A 115 -5.46 2.92 -2.66
C LEU A 115 -3.95 2.96 -2.47
N VAL A 116 -3.36 4.15 -2.53
CA VAL A 116 -1.94 4.30 -2.24
C VAL A 116 -1.76 4.85 -0.83
N ASP A 117 -0.96 4.14 -0.05
CA ASP A 117 -0.68 4.45 1.34
C ASP A 117 0.58 5.31 1.45
N VAL A 118 0.46 6.47 2.12
CA VAL A 118 1.58 7.38 2.36
C VAL A 118 2.43 6.98 3.57
N SER A 119 1.99 6.02 4.36
CA SER A 119 2.76 5.52 5.49
C SER A 119 4.15 5.08 5.05
N HIS A 120 5.17 5.35 5.85
CA HIS A 120 6.60 5.15 5.58
C HIS A 120 7.28 6.14 4.62
N LEU A 121 6.57 6.95 3.86
CA LEU A 121 7.22 7.92 2.97
C LEU A 121 8.03 8.97 3.76
N SER A 122 9.09 9.47 3.12
CA SER A 122 9.72 10.73 3.52
C SER A 122 8.74 11.89 3.38
N GLU A 123 9.00 12.99 4.09
CA GLU A 123 8.18 14.20 3.95
C GLU A 123 8.13 14.69 2.51
N LYS A 124 9.28 14.73 1.83
CA LYS A 124 9.35 15.11 0.43
C LYS A 124 8.59 14.14 -0.47
N GLY A 125 8.70 12.82 -0.21
CA GLY A 125 7.94 11.80 -0.93
C GLY A 125 6.43 11.94 -0.75
N PHE A 126 5.99 12.32 0.45
CA PHE A 126 4.59 12.64 0.72
C PHE A 126 4.10 13.80 -0.17
N TRP A 127 4.80 14.95 -0.17
CA TRP A 127 4.39 16.11 -0.96
C TRP A 127 4.51 15.88 -2.47
N ASP A 128 5.51 15.12 -2.92
CA ASP A 128 5.62 14.66 -4.31
C ASP A 128 4.38 13.85 -4.72
N MET A 129 3.91 12.95 -3.84
CA MET A 129 2.73 12.11 -4.09
C MET A 129 1.43 12.94 -4.09
N ILE A 130 1.23 13.81 -3.10
CA ILE A 130 0.07 14.71 -3.03
C ILE A 130 -0.04 15.58 -4.29
N GLY A 131 1.08 16.13 -4.76
CA GLY A 131 1.11 16.95 -5.99
C GLY A 131 0.79 16.18 -7.28
N LEU A 132 0.83 14.85 -7.26
CA LEU A 132 0.52 13.98 -8.40
C LEU A 132 -0.83 13.29 -8.29
N ALA A 133 -1.42 13.27 -7.09
CA ALA A 133 -2.62 12.49 -6.80
C ALA A 133 -3.85 13.03 -7.54
N GLU A 134 -4.54 12.13 -8.24
CA GLU A 134 -5.82 12.38 -8.91
C GLU A 134 -6.98 11.70 -8.17
N LYS A 135 -6.67 10.83 -7.22
CA LYS A 135 -7.61 10.07 -6.39
C LYS A 135 -7.16 10.09 -4.94
N PRO A 136 -8.05 9.80 -3.99
CA PRO A 136 -7.70 9.73 -2.58
C PRO A 136 -6.49 8.84 -2.30
N VAL A 137 -5.69 9.25 -1.33
CA VAL A 137 -4.63 8.45 -0.71
C VAL A 137 -4.96 8.23 0.76
N ILE A 138 -4.31 7.27 1.40
CA ILE A 138 -4.54 6.98 2.81
C ILE A 138 -3.23 7.00 3.60
N ALA A 139 -3.35 7.16 4.90
CA ALA A 139 -2.30 6.92 5.89
C ALA A 139 -2.79 5.78 6.80
N SER A 140 -2.42 4.54 6.46
CA SER A 140 -2.97 3.36 7.15
C SER A 140 -2.47 3.22 8.59
N HIS A 141 -1.26 3.70 8.89
CA HIS A 141 -0.61 3.57 10.20
C HIS A 141 0.41 4.69 10.47
N SER A 142 -0.06 5.93 10.44
CA SER A 142 0.69 7.13 10.83
C SER A 142 -0.17 7.94 11.80
N ASP A 143 0.43 8.33 12.92
CA ASP A 143 -0.23 9.13 13.95
C ASP A 143 0.01 10.63 13.78
N SER A 144 -0.47 11.44 14.71
CA SER A 144 -0.26 12.88 14.73
C SER A 144 1.14 13.23 15.23
N PHE A 145 1.89 13.99 14.43
CA PHE A 145 3.19 14.54 14.81
C PHE A 145 3.07 15.51 15.99
N ALA A 146 1.97 16.25 16.07
CA ALA A 146 1.72 17.19 17.18
C ALA A 146 1.57 16.47 18.53
N VAL A 147 1.10 15.22 18.53
CA VAL A 147 0.96 14.39 19.74
C VAL A 147 2.25 13.62 20.03
N CYS A 148 2.87 13.06 19.00
CA CYS A 148 4.12 12.32 19.11
C CYS A 148 5.06 12.75 17.98
N PRO A 149 6.07 13.62 18.27
CA PRO A 149 6.97 14.16 17.25
C PRO A 149 7.97 13.08 16.78
N HIS A 150 7.52 12.22 15.90
CA HIS A 150 8.29 11.16 15.28
C HIS A 150 8.20 11.27 13.76
N PRO A 151 9.28 11.03 12.97
CA PRO A 151 9.28 11.16 11.50
C PRO A 151 8.26 10.28 10.77
N ARG A 152 7.74 9.26 11.43
CA ARG A 152 6.67 8.37 10.90
C ARG A 152 5.27 8.99 11.03
N ASN A 153 5.13 10.08 11.77
CA ASN A 153 3.84 10.70 12.04
C ASN A 153 3.61 11.91 11.12
N LEU A 154 2.35 12.18 10.83
CA LEU A 154 1.93 13.23 9.92
C LEU A 154 1.72 14.55 10.66
N THR A 155 2.13 15.63 10.04
CA THR A 155 1.79 16.99 10.47
C THR A 155 0.32 17.30 10.17
N ASP A 156 -0.21 18.34 10.83
CA ASP A 156 -1.58 18.80 10.57
C ASP A 156 -1.81 19.21 9.10
N ASP A 157 -0.77 19.76 8.45
CA ASP A 157 -0.86 20.15 7.03
C ASP A 157 -0.92 18.92 6.12
N GLN A 158 -0.20 17.85 6.47
CA GLN A 158 -0.29 16.57 5.75
C GLN A 158 -1.67 15.92 5.91
N PHE A 159 -2.26 15.94 7.12
CA PHE A 159 -3.64 15.48 7.32
C PHE A 159 -4.65 16.29 6.50
N ARG A 160 -4.49 17.62 6.46
CA ARG A 160 -5.35 18.49 5.63
C ARG A 160 -5.20 18.15 4.14
N ALA A 161 -3.98 17.92 3.66
CA ALA A 161 -3.74 17.55 2.26
C ALA A 161 -4.40 16.22 1.88
N ILE A 162 -4.36 15.20 2.76
CA ILE A 162 -5.07 13.94 2.53
C ILE A 162 -6.59 14.17 2.48
N ARG A 163 -7.15 14.91 3.44
CA ARG A 163 -8.58 15.24 3.48
C ARG A 163 -9.03 15.94 2.18
N ASP A 164 -8.23 16.84 1.66
CA ASP A 164 -8.59 17.68 0.50
C ASP A 164 -8.58 16.89 -0.81
N LEU A 165 -8.02 15.68 -0.81
CA LEU A 165 -8.09 14.72 -1.92
C LEU A 165 -9.35 13.82 -1.88
N GLY A 166 -10.09 13.79 -0.79
CA GLY A 166 -11.35 13.03 -0.65
C GLY A 166 -11.34 12.03 0.48
#